data_30823e80ec8d66ad68a44639a365509c
#
_entry.id   30823e80ec8d66ad68a44639a365509c
#
_cell.length_a   1.000
_cell.length_b   1.000
_cell.length_c   1.000
_cell.angle_alpha   90.00
_cell.angle_beta   90.00
_cell.angle_gamma   90.00
#
_symmetry.space_group_name_H-M   'P 1'
#
loop_
_entity.id
_entity.type
_entity.pdbx_description
1 polymer ?
#
loop_
_entity_poly.entity_id
_entity_poly.type
_entity_poly.pdbx_seq_one_letter_code
_entity_poly.pdbx_strand_id
1 'polypeptide(L)'
;MTTTPLASCYCGSIVIELPTPPTEATQCTCSWCTKSGGLWAYYAPEKVKIVRADHLGHYAPNTINEHFFCTRCGCTTHGIAPNWTMESLTTHEIPKDKKFAVNVKILDDYELMTSLPVGVIDGRNMW
;
A
#
# COMPACT_ATOMS: atom_id res chain seq x y z
N MET A 1 -12.94 7.45 -22.79
CA MET A 1 -13.28 6.34 -21.86
C MET A 1 -12.19 6.21 -20.81
N THR A 2 -12.54 6.40 -19.58
CA THR A 2 -11.59 6.28 -18.48
C THR A 2 -11.45 4.81 -18.09
N THR A 3 -10.23 4.32 -18.08
CA THR A 3 -9.94 2.97 -17.64
C THR A 3 -9.78 2.98 -16.12
N THR A 4 -10.43 2.04 -15.44
CA THR A 4 -10.25 1.89 -13.99
C THR A 4 -8.80 1.47 -13.71
N PRO A 5 -8.09 2.17 -12.81
CA PRO A 5 -6.71 1.80 -12.53
C PRO A 5 -6.64 0.49 -11.76
N LEU A 6 -5.79 -0.42 -12.25
CA LEU A 6 -5.56 -1.72 -11.66
C LEU A 6 -4.12 -1.87 -11.18
N ALA A 7 -3.96 -2.56 -10.08
CA ALA A 7 -2.67 -2.99 -9.57
C ALA A 7 -2.69 -4.52 -9.48
N SER A 8 -1.68 -5.18 -10.03
CA SER A 8 -1.63 -6.63 -10.08
C SER A 8 -0.23 -7.12 -9.69
N CYS A 9 -0.15 -8.22 -8.95
CA CYS A 9 1.13 -8.85 -8.73
C CYS A 9 1.65 -9.45 -10.05
N TYR A 10 2.92 -9.81 -10.08
CA TYR A 10 3.57 -10.26 -11.30
C TYR A 10 2.85 -11.44 -11.96
N CYS A 11 2.41 -12.42 -11.17
CA CYS A 11 1.75 -13.61 -11.72
C CYS A 11 0.24 -13.44 -11.94
N GLY A 12 -0.33 -12.29 -11.54
CA GLY A 12 -1.76 -12.01 -11.71
C GLY A 12 -2.68 -12.67 -10.70
N SER A 13 -2.15 -13.35 -9.69
CA SER A 13 -2.98 -13.98 -8.66
C SER A 13 -3.70 -12.98 -7.77
N ILE A 14 -3.15 -11.78 -7.62
CA ILE A 14 -3.76 -10.71 -6.84
C ILE A 14 -3.98 -9.52 -7.75
N VAL A 15 -5.23 -9.04 -7.82
CA VAL A 15 -5.62 -7.90 -8.64
C VAL A 15 -6.46 -6.95 -7.78
N ILE A 16 -6.05 -5.69 -7.74
CA ILE A 16 -6.67 -4.65 -6.95
C ILE A 16 -7.17 -3.55 -7.88
N GLU A 17 -8.43 -3.16 -7.71
CA GLU A 17 -9.04 -2.07 -8.45
C GLU A 17 -9.08 -0.83 -7.57
N LEU A 18 -8.48 0.25 -8.04
CA LEU A 18 -8.41 1.50 -7.30
C LEU A 18 -9.54 2.44 -7.72
N PRO A 19 -10.08 3.25 -6.80
CA PRO A 19 -11.18 4.16 -7.15
C PRO A 19 -10.75 5.28 -8.10
N THR A 20 -9.52 5.72 -8.00
CA THR A 20 -8.93 6.78 -8.84
C THR A 20 -7.45 6.47 -9.07
N PRO A 21 -6.86 6.98 -10.16
CA PRO A 21 -5.42 6.86 -10.33
C PRO A 21 -4.69 7.59 -9.19
N PRO A 22 -3.61 7.03 -8.65
CA PRO A 22 -2.83 7.76 -7.66
C PRO A 22 -2.16 8.99 -8.30
N THR A 23 -1.98 10.03 -7.50
CA THR A 23 -1.34 11.28 -7.95
C THR A 23 0.06 11.46 -7.38
N GLU A 24 0.40 10.65 -6.39
CA GLU A 24 1.72 10.67 -5.75
C GLU A 24 1.98 9.33 -5.09
N ALA A 25 3.22 9.07 -4.75
CA ALA A 25 3.63 7.90 -4.00
C ALA A 25 4.48 8.33 -2.80
N THR A 26 4.44 7.52 -1.76
CA THR A 26 5.19 7.76 -0.52
C THR A 26 6.24 6.67 -0.33
N GLN A 27 7.48 7.09 -0.10
CA GLN A 27 8.55 6.21 0.33
C GLN A 27 8.72 6.37 1.84
N CYS A 28 8.48 5.31 2.59
CA CYS A 28 8.68 5.31 4.03
C CYS A 28 10.04 4.68 4.34
N THR A 29 10.78 5.29 5.26
CA THR A 29 12.12 4.79 5.61
C THR A 29 12.10 3.80 6.79
N CYS A 30 10.93 3.44 7.31
CA CYS A 30 10.86 2.43 8.37
C CYS A 30 11.46 1.09 7.89
N SER A 31 11.79 0.23 8.85
CA SER A 31 12.48 -1.03 8.53
C SER A 31 11.66 -1.92 7.60
N TRP A 32 10.35 -2.00 7.81
CA TRP A 32 9.50 -2.81 6.93
C TRP A 32 9.48 -2.27 5.51
N CYS A 33 9.17 -0.97 5.35
CA CYS A 33 9.06 -0.38 4.02
C CYS A 33 10.39 -0.39 3.27
N THR A 34 11.49 -0.22 3.99
CA THR A 34 12.83 -0.30 3.41
C THR A 34 13.10 -1.70 2.86
N LYS A 35 12.78 -2.73 3.63
CA LYS A 35 13.05 -4.12 3.25
C LYS A 35 12.07 -4.65 2.23
N SER A 36 10.79 -4.28 2.33
CA SER A 36 9.78 -4.72 1.37
C SER A 36 9.88 -4.02 0.03
N GLY A 37 10.50 -2.84 0.00
CA GLY A 37 10.70 -2.07 -1.24
C GLY A 37 9.44 -1.42 -1.78
N GLY A 38 8.38 -1.30 -0.99
CA GLY A 38 7.14 -0.72 -1.44
C GLY A 38 7.19 0.80 -1.59
N LEU A 39 6.48 1.32 -2.58
CA LEU A 39 6.12 2.73 -2.71
C LEU A 39 4.60 2.80 -2.59
N TRP A 40 4.10 3.67 -1.73
CA TRP A 40 2.72 3.55 -1.27
C TRP A 40 1.84 4.69 -1.77
N ALA A 41 0.63 4.37 -2.23
CA ALA A 41 -0.47 5.31 -2.41
C ALA A 41 -1.59 4.87 -1.48
N TYR A 42 -2.28 5.85 -0.87
CA TYR A 42 -3.23 5.58 0.20
C TYR A 42 -4.66 5.85 -0.24
N TYR A 43 -5.56 4.99 0.18
CA TYR A 43 -6.99 5.09 -0.11
C TYR A 43 -7.78 4.69 1.13
N ALA A 44 -9.04 5.13 1.19
CA ALA A 44 -9.99 4.60 2.16
C ALA A 44 -10.26 3.12 1.83
N PRO A 45 -10.15 2.20 2.80
CA PRO A 45 -10.28 0.76 2.49
C PRO A 45 -11.60 0.39 1.80
N GLU A 46 -12.70 1.03 2.17
CA GLU A 46 -14.02 0.75 1.60
C GLU A 46 -14.16 1.15 0.14
N LYS A 47 -13.21 1.94 -0.38
CA LYS A 47 -13.23 2.39 -1.78
C LYS A 47 -12.37 1.55 -2.70
N VAL A 48 -11.59 0.64 -2.13
CA VAL A 48 -10.71 -0.25 -2.89
C VAL A 48 -11.41 -1.59 -3.05
N LYS A 49 -11.34 -2.16 -4.26
CA LYS A 49 -11.93 -3.46 -4.53
C LYS A 49 -10.83 -4.46 -4.85
N ILE A 50 -10.78 -5.55 -4.09
CA ILE A 50 -9.89 -6.67 -4.38
C ILE A 50 -10.63 -7.59 -5.35
N VAL A 51 -10.21 -7.56 -6.63
CA VAL A 51 -10.88 -8.31 -7.69
C VAL A 51 -10.49 -9.77 -7.63
N ARG A 52 -9.24 -10.05 -7.30
CA ARG A 52 -8.72 -11.41 -7.18
C ARG A 52 -7.69 -11.45 -6.05
N ALA A 53 -7.75 -12.49 -5.26
CA ALA A 53 -6.85 -12.67 -4.12
C ALA A 53 -6.42 -14.13 -3.97
N ASP A 54 -6.08 -14.76 -5.08
CA ASP A 54 -5.52 -16.12 -5.06
C ASP A 54 -4.08 -16.03 -4.53
N HIS A 55 -3.69 -16.96 -3.68
CA HIS A 55 -2.33 -16.99 -3.10
C HIS A 55 -1.99 -15.73 -2.27
N LEU A 56 -2.98 -15.17 -1.58
CA LEU A 56 -2.76 -14.00 -0.73
C LEU A 56 -2.02 -14.39 0.54
N GLY A 57 -0.84 -13.81 0.75
CA GLY A 57 -0.09 -13.93 1.98
C GLY A 57 -0.39 -12.77 2.91
N HIS A 58 -0.32 -13.02 4.21
CA HIS A 58 -0.65 -12.04 5.25
C HIS A 58 0.38 -12.12 6.37
N TYR A 59 0.93 -10.97 6.73
CA TYR A 59 1.91 -10.86 7.81
C TYR A 59 1.58 -9.64 8.67
N ALA A 60 1.28 -9.87 9.93
CA ALA A 60 0.89 -8.81 10.86
C ALA A 60 1.56 -9.05 12.21
N PRO A 61 2.88 -8.78 12.31
CA PRO A 61 3.65 -9.15 13.51
C PRO A 61 3.20 -8.41 14.77
N ASN A 62 2.66 -7.21 14.63
CA ASN A 62 2.20 -6.42 15.78
C ASN A 62 0.67 -6.33 15.88
N THR A 63 -0.05 -7.00 14.99
CA THR A 63 -1.52 -7.00 14.87
C THR A 63 -2.12 -5.62 14.55
N ILE A 64 -1.31 -4.58 14.45
CA ILE A 64 -1.74 -3.21 14.14
C ILE A 64 -1.62 -2.93 12.65
N ASN A 65 -0.46 -3.26 12.07
CA ASN A 65 -0.18 -3.08 10.65
C ASN A 65 -0.25 -4.43 9.96
N GLU A 66 -1.06 -4.52 8.91
CA GLU A 66 -1.24 -5.75 8.15
C GLU A 66 -0.52 -5.60 6.81
N HIS A 67 0.33 -6.57 6.49
CA HIS A 67 1.11 -6.59 5.27
C HIS A 67 0.66 -7.74 4.40
N PHE A 68 0.42 -7.46 3.11
CA PHE A 68 -0.08 -8.47 2.18
C PHE A 68 0.88 -8.61 0.99
N PHE A 69 0.98 -9.81 0.50
CA PHE A 69 1.89 -10.15 -0.59
C PHE A 69 1.36 -11.38 -1.32
N CYS A 70 1.90 -11.63 -2.52
CA CYS A 70 1.57 -12.84 -3.26
C CYS A 70 2.50 -13.96 -2.83
N THR A 71 1.96 -15.08 -2.38
CA THR A 71 2.77 -16.24 -1.97
C THR A 71 3.35 -16.99 -3.16
N ARG A 72 2.83 -16.72 -4.38
CA ARG A 72 3.29 -17.40 -5.59
C ARG A 72 4.44 -16.66 -6.27
N CYS A 73 4.33 -15.35 -6.47
CA CYS A 73 5.39 -14.58 -7.15
C CYS A 73 6.21 -13.70 -6.21
N GLY A 74 5.79 -13.56 -4.95
CA GLY A 74 6.55 -12.83 -3.94
C GLY A 74 6.39 -11.31 -3.97
N CYS A 75 5.55 -10.76 -4.84
CA CYS A 75 5.35 -9.31 -4.89
C CYS A 75 4.65 -8.79 -3.64
N THR A 76 5.19 -7.73 -3.05
CA THR A 76 4.48 -6.96 -2.03
C THR A 76 3.35 -6.21 -2.71
N THR A 77 2.11 -6.44 -2.29
CA THR A 77 0.94 -5.90 -2.98
C THR A 77 0.31 -4.71 -2.26
N HIS A 78 -0.01 -4.86 -0.99
CA HIS A 78 -0.71 -3.81 -0.26
C HIS A 78 -0.55 -4.01 1.24
N GLY A 79 -1.05 -3.05 2.00
CA GLY A 79 -1.11 -3.13 3.44
C GLY A 79 -2.32 -2.38 3.96
N ILE A 80 -2.73 -2.71 5.17
CA ILE A 80 -3.81 -2.01 5.88
C ILE A 80 -3.24 -1.61 7.23
N ALA A 81 -3.37 -0.34 7.56
CA ALA A 81 -2.81 0.22 8.77
C ALA A 81 -3.73 1.30 9.34
N PRO A 82 -3.56 1.64 10.63
CA PRO A 82 -4.26 2.81 11.17
C PRO A 82 -3.88 4.05 10.37
N ASN A 83 -4.83 4.98 10.25
CA ASN A 83 -4.61 6.22 9.51
C ASN A 83 -3.88 7.21 10.42
N TRP A 84 -2.58 6.99 10.63
CA TRP A 84 -1.76 7.81 11.51
C TRP A 84 -1.73 9.27 11.08
N THR A 85 -1.90 10.17 12.04
CA THR A 85 -1.76 11.61 11.87
C THR A 85 -0.66 12.11 12.78
N MET A 86 -0.20 13.34 12.59
CA MET A 86 0.80 13.93 13.49
C MET A 86 0.27 13.98 14.93
N GLU A 87 -1.03 14.28 15.09
CA GLU A 87 -1.65 14.28 16.41
C GLU A 87 -1.61 12.89 17.04
N SER A 88 -2.00 11.85 16.32
CA SER A 88 -2.01 10.49 16.86
C SER A 88 -0.61 9.98 17.18
N LEU A 89 0.38 10.36 16.39
CA LEU A 89 1.78 10.01 16.67
C LEU A 89 2.29 10.71 17.93
N THR A 90 1.86 11.96 18.14
CA THR A 90 2.24 12.74 19.33
C THR A 90 1.59 12.20 20.61
N THR A 91 0.30 11.84 20.54
CA THR A 91 -0.45 11.35 21.70
C THR A 91 -0.27 9.86 21.93
N HIS A 92 0.34 9.14 21.00
CA HIS A 92 0.52 7.68 21.04
C HIS A 92 -0.80 6.92 21.04
N GLU A 93 -1.88 7.55 20.52
CA GLU A 93 -3.17 6.90 20.37
C GLU A 93 -3.25 6.23 18.99
N ILE A 94 -3.76 5.00 18.97
CA ILE A 94 -3.95 4.28 17.71
C ILE A 94 -5.25 4.76 17.07
N PRO A 95 -5.20 5.37 15.87
CA PRO A 95 -6.42 5.81 15.19
C PRO A 95 -7.38 4.65 14.93
N LYS A 96 -8.68 4.92 15.05
CA LYS A 96 -9.72 3.93 14.74
C LYS A 96 -9.88 3.75 13.24
N ASP A 97 -9.68 4.82 12.49
CA ASP A 97 -9.76 4.79 11.03
C ASP A 97 -8.54 4.07 10.47
N LYS A 98 -8.74 3.37 9.37
CA LYS A 98 -7.68 2.67 8.67
C LYS A 98 -7.49 3.23 7.29
N LYS A 99 -6.30 3.03 6.74
CA LYS A 99 -5.97 3.35 5.35
C LYS A 99 -5.50 2.09 4.65
N PHE A 100 -5.78 2.04 3.35
CA PHE A 100 -5.31 1.00 2.45
C PHE A 100 -4.11 1.56 1.70
N ALA A 101 -2.96 0.89 1.82
CA ALA A 101 -1.75 1.30 1.13
C ALA A 101 -1.50 0.33 -0.02
N VAL A 102 -1.60 0.80 -1.25
CA VAL A 102 -1.26 -0.02 -2.41
C VAL A 102 0.19 0.24 -2.81
N ASN A 103 0.90 -0.81 -3.15
CA ASN A 103 2.25 -0.68 -3.69
C ASN A 103 2.14 -0.23 -5.16
N VAL A 104 2.48 1.03 -5.43
CA VAL A 104 2.33 1.58 -6.78
C VAL A 104 3.25 0.92 -7.80
N LYS A 105 4.29 0.22 -7.34
CA LYS A 105 5.18 -0.52 -8.25
C LYS A 105 4.49 -1.67 -8.96
N ILE A 106 3.33 -2.12 -8.46
CA ILE A 106 2.55 -3.16 -9.13
C ILE A 106 1.39 -2.59 -9.96
N LEU A 107 1.33 -1.27 -10.15
CA LEU A 107 0.35 -0.69 -11.08
C LEU A 107 0.54 -1.28 -12.47
N ASP A 108 -0.58 -1.64 -13.13
CA ASP A 108 -0.54 -2.17 -14.49
C ASP A 108 -0.09 -1.12 -15.49
N ASP A 109 -0.42 0.16 -15.24
CA ASP A 109 0.01 1.28 -16.07
C ASP A 109 1.43 1.71 -15.67
N TYR A 110 2.41 1.19 -16.39
CA TYR A 110 3.82 1.47 -16.13
C TYR A 110 4.16 2.96 -16.27
N GLU A 111 3.60 3.63 -17.26
CA GLU A 111 3.85 5.05 -17.48
C GLU A 111 3.31 5.91 -16.35
N LEU A 112 2.10 5.58 -15.87
CA LEU A 112 1.55 6.24 -14.70
C LEU A 112 2.47 6.04 -13.49
N MET A 113 2.89 4.81 -13.24
CA MET A 113 3.75 4.49 -12.09
C MET A 113 5.04 5.30 -12.12
N THR A 114 5.71 5.37 -13.27
CA THR A 114 7.00 6.08 -13.38
C THR A 114 6.85 7.61 -13.34
N SER A 115 5.64 8.12 -13.59
CA SER A 115 5.39 9.58 -13.58
C SER A 115 5.06 10.11 -12.19
N LEU A 116 4.79 9.25 -11.21
CA LEU A 116 4.36 9.69 -9.90
C LEU A 116 5.48 10.40 -9.14
N PRO A 117 5.23 11.61 -8.59
CA PRO A 117 6.18 12.21 -7.67
C PRO A 117 6.24 11.39 -6.38
N VAL A 118 7.43 11.26 -5.83
CA VAL A 118 7.66 10.46 -4.62
C VAL A 118 8.06 11.37 -3.47
N GLY A 119 7.25 11.35 -2.40
CA GLY A 119 7.60 12.01 -1.15
C GLY A 119 8.21 11.00 -0.19
N VAL A 120 9.06 11.47 0.72
CA VAL A 120 9.72 10.60 1.70
C VAL A 120 9.19 10.90 3.11
N ILE A 121 8.80 9.85 3.82
CA ILE A 121 8.40 9.93 5.23
C ILE A 121 9.50 9.27 6.05
N ASP A 122 9.93 9.95 7.12
CA ASP A 122 10.99 9.44 8.01
C ASP A 122 10.42 8.48 9.07
N GLY A 123 9.91 7.34 8.60
CA GLY A 123 9.37 6.32 9.50
C GLY A 123 10.41 5.70 10.41
N ARG A 124 11.68 5.67 9.96
CA ARG A 124 12.77 5.08 10.74
C ARG A 124 12.98 5.78 12.09
N ASN A 125 12.78 7.10 12.11
CA ASN A 125 12.97 7.88 13.34
C ASN A 125 11.64 8.22 14.05
N MET A 126 10.50 8.01 13.39
CA MET A 126 9.19 8.35 13.95
C MET A 126 8.46 7.16 14.58
N TRP A 127 8.77 5.95 14.14
CA TRP A 127 8.17 4.72 14.73
C TRP A 127 9.02 3.47 14.51
#